data_e6178351f1ddff25b7fbff01a8d3f31b
#
_entry.id   e6178351f1ddff25b7fbff01a8d3f31b
#
_cell.length_a   1.000
_cell.length_b   1.000
_cell.length_c   1.000
_cell.angle_alpha   90.00
_cell.angle_beta   90.00
_cell.angle_gamma   90.00
#
_symmetry.space_group_name_H-M   'P 1'
#
loop_
_entity.id
_entity.type
_entity.pdbx_description
1 polymer ?
#
loop_
_entity_poly.entity_id
_entity_poly.type
_entity_poly.pdbx_seq_one_letter_code
_entity_poly.pdbx_strand_id
1 'polypeptide(L)'
;EMVEDALASDKLIAMALLEPGWESDYESRPPVAEHACLGKIVAHHRLEDGRYNLLLLGVQRVRIVRELEPLRSFRQARVELLDDCYEFKSEAQQKRMQRTLIEAFRKHLPCACQLPEQLEQMLSSHLPLGLLTDLAAYALPLDLAVKQQLLAECRVGARAEVLLAQVGELVEAASENASRTFPPQFSE
;
A
#
# COMPACT_ATOMS: atom_id res chain seq x y z
N GLU A 1 11.71 8.18 22.19
CA GLU A 1 12.78 7.15 22.22
C GLU A 1 12.93 6.46 20.87
N MET A 2 11.92 5.67 20.35
CA MET A 2 12.02 4.96 19.04
C MET A 2 12.45 5.87 17.89
N VAL A 3 11.76 7.03 17.73
CA VAL A 3 12.06 7.99 16.66
C VAL A 3 13.46 8.60 16.83
N GLU A 4 13.86 8.91 18.06
CA GLU A 4 15.18 9.46 18.36
C GLU A 4 16.29 8.45 18.05
N ASP A 5 16.08 7.18 18.38
CA ASP A 5 17.01 6.09 18.06
C ASP A 5 17.13 5.90 16.54
N ALA A 6 16.01 5.90 15.83
CA ALA A 6 16.01 5.82 14.36
C ALA A 6 16.69 7.04 13.72
N LEU A 7 16.44 8.26 14.22
CA LEU A 7 17.07 9.49 13.70
C LEU A 7 18.59 9.53 13.94
N ALA A 8 19.06 8.90 15.03
CA ALA A 8 20.49 8.80 15.35
C ALA A 8 21.20 7.69 14.53
N SER A 9 20.48 6.83 13.86
CA SER A 9 21.01 5.69 13.08
C SER A 9 20.71 5.84 11.58
N ASP A 10 20.05 4.85 10.98
CA ASP A 10 19.78 4.76 9.54
C ASP A 10 18.48 5.45 9.09
N LYS A 11 17.70 5.96 10.05
CA LYS A 11 16.39 6.60 9.86
C LYS A 11 15.33 5.65 9.32
N LEU A 12 15.44 4.35 9.60
CA LEU A 12 14.51 3.34 9.12
C LEU A 12 13.54 2.93 10.23
N ILE A 13 12.27 2.82 9.86
CA ILE A 13 11.18 2.30 10.69
C ILE A 13 10.36 1.32 9.87
N ALA A 14 10.04 0.14 10.41
CA ALA A 14 9.11 -0.78 9.80
C ALA A 14 7.67 -0.46 10.23
N MET A 15 6.79 -0.29 9.24
CA MET A 15 5.35 -0.10 9.45
C MET A 15 4.66 -1.44 9.28
N ALA A 16 4.24 -2.04 10.39
CA ALA A 16 3.57 -3.32 10.45
C ALA A 16 2.10 -3.14 10.86
N LEU A 17 1.23 -3.98 10.30
CA LEU A 17 -0.18 -4.05 10.66
C LEU A 17 -0.33 -4.93 11.90
N LEU A 18 -1.15 -4.52 12.87
CA LEU A 18 -1.59 -5.38 13.96
C LEU A 18 -2.58 -6.42 13.44
N GLU A 19 -2.50 -7.66 13.92
CA GLU A 19 -3.46 -8.70 13.57
C GLU A 19 -4.84 -8.41 14.18
N PRO A 20 -5.94 -8.92 13.57
CA PRO A 20 -7.29 -8.73 14.11
C PRO A 20 -7.41 -9.18 15.57
N GLY A 21 -8.17 -8.43 16.38
CA GLY A 21 -8.33 -8.69 17.80
C GLY A 21 -7.32 -7.99 18.71
N TRP A 22 -6.47 -7.17 18.15
CA TRP A 22 -5.45 -6.40 18.89
C TRP A 22 -6.04 -5.44 19.93
N GLU A 23 -7.30 -5.02 19.78
CA GLU A 23 -7.97 -4.04 20.63
C GLU A 23 -8.03 -4.49 22.09
N SER A 24 -8.23 -5.80 22.32
CA SER A 24 -8.29 -6.39 23.67
C SER A 24 -6.94 -6.49 24.36
N ASP A 25 -5.84 -6.40 23.60
CA ASP A 25 -4.48 -6.63 24.08
C ASP A 25 -3.51 -5.49 23.72
N TYR A 26 -4.05 -4.32 23.44
CA TYR A 26 -3.29 -3.15 22.97
C TYR A 26 -2.16 -2.73 23.90
N GLU A 27 -2.40 -2.81 25.22
CA GLU A 27 -1.42 -2.42 26.25
C GLU A 27 -0.24 -3.42 26.37
N SER A 28 -0.34 -4.59 25.77
CA SER A 28 0.70 -5.59 25.75
C SER A 28 1.51 -5.58 24.43
N ARG A 29 1.70 -6.72 23.82
CA ARG A 29 2.38 -6.87 22.54
C ARG A 29 1.52 -7.69 21.57
N PRO A 30 0.43 -7.09 21.05
CA PRO A 30 -0.44 -7.80 20.11
C PRO A 30 0.35 -8.26 18.90
N PRO A 31 0.00 -9.43 18.32
CA PRO A 31 0.69 -9.95 17.15
C PRO A 31 0.60 -8.97 15.97
N VAL A 32 1.63 -8.99 15.14
CA VAL A 32 1.70 -8.19 13.91
C VAL A 32 1.71 -9.10 12.70
N ALA A 33 1.17 -8.61 11.59
CA ALA A 33 1.24 -9.29 10.31
C ALA A 33 2.70 -9.53 9.91
N GLU A 34 2.96 -10.69 9.30
CA GLU A 34 4.31 -11.13 8.92
C GLU A 34 5.00 -10.17 7.94
N HIS A 35 4.22 -9.54 7.04
CA HIS A 35 4.74 -8.63 6.03
C HIS A 35 4.50 -7.17 6.42
N ALA A 36 5.54 -6.36 6.25
CA ALA A 36 5.56 -4.96 6.62
C ALA A 36 6.27 -4.11 5.55
N CYS A 37 6.13 -2.80 5.65
CA CYS A 37 6.86 -1.85 4.81
C CYS A 37 7.97 -1.19 5.63
N LEU A 38 9.21 -1.27 5.14
CA LEU A 38 10.33 -0.50 5.66
C LEU A 38 10.24 0.92 5.10
N GLY A 39 10.09 1.90 5.98
CA GLY A 39 10.01 3.30 5.66
C GLY A 39 11.24 4.07 6.13
N LYS A 40 11.71 5.02 5.32
CA LYS A 40 12.77 5.96 5.69
C LYS A 40 12.17 7.28 6.14
N ILE A 41 12.59 7.78 7.29
CA ILE A 41 12.21 9.11 7.78
C ILE A 41 12.87 10.16 6.87
N VAL A 42 12.08 10.87 6.05
CA VAL A 42 12.54 11.92 5.15
C VAL A 42 12.30 13.32 5.70
N ALA A 43 11.30 13.48 6.56
CA ALA A 43 11.06 14.68 7.34
C ALA A 43 10.48 14.34 8.71
N HIS A 44 10.75 15.17 9.70
CA HIS A 44 10.19 15.03 11.04
C HIS A 44 10.01 16.39 11.69
N HIS A 45 9.03 16.46 12.57
CA HIS A 45 8.79 17.63 13.44
C HIS A 45 8.47 17.16 14.83
N ARG A 46 9.23 17.60 15.84
CA ARG A 46 8.98 17.31 17.24
C ARG A 46 7.94 18.29 17.77
N LEU A 47 6.91 17.76 18.40
CA LEU A 47 5.85 18.54 19.06
C LEU A 47 6.27 18.91 20.50
N GLU A 48 5.58 19.91 21.09
CA GLU A 48 5.85 20.38 22.46
C GLU A 48 5.64 19.28 23.51
N ASP A 49 4.71 18.34 23.25
CA ASP A 49 4.42 17.20 24.13
C ASP A 49 5.39 16.01 23.97
N GLY A 50 6.43 16.18 23.17
CA GLY A 50 7.46 15.17 22.92
C GLY A 50 7.12 14.13 21.84
N ARG A 51 5.91 14.17 21.25
CA ARG A 51 5.55 13.37 20.08
C ARG A 51 6.22 13.88 18.81
N TYR A 52 6.17 13.10 17.75
CA TYR A 52 6.73 13.45 16.45
C TYR A 52 5.70 13.29 15.34
N ASN A 53 5.64 14.28 14.46
CA ASN A 53 5.07 14.11 13.13
C ASN A 53 6.19 13.64 12.21
N LEU A 54 5.95 12.55 11.48
CA LEU A 54 6.92 11.94 10.59
C LEU A 54 6.39 11.89 9.16
N LEU A 55 7.26 12.16 8.20
CA LEU A 55 7.04 11.78 6.81
C LEU A 55 7.94 10.59 6.49
N LEU A 56 7.32 9.46 6.19
CA LEU A 56 8.00 8.23 5.83
C LEU A 56 7.92 8.00 4.33
N LEU A 57 9.05 7.72 3.72
CA LEU A 57 9.12 7.21 2.36
C LEU A 57 9.25 5.69 2.43
N GLY A 58 8.28 4.94 1.87
CA GLY A 58 8.37 3.49 1.73
C GLY A 58 9.55 3.14 0.81
N VAL A 59 10.44 2.30 1.29
CA VAL A 59 11.67 1.94 0.56
C VAL A 59 11.72 0.47 0.19
N GLN A 60 11.16 -0.43 1.01
CA GLN A 60 11.28 -1.86 0.78
C GLN A 60 10.14 -2.63 1.45
N ARG A 61 9.70 -3.74 0.84
CA ARG A 61 8.92 -4.77 1.49
C ARG A 61 9.81 -5.57 2.41
N VAL A 62 9.29 -5.96 3.55
CA VAL A 62 10.02 -6.81 4.50
C VAL A 62 9.12 -7.90 5.04
N ARG A 63 9.73 -9.03 5.35
CA ARG A 63 9.13 -10.10 6.13
C ARG A 63 9.71 -10.07 7.55
N ILE A 64 8.85 -10.01 8.55
CA ILE A 64 9.25 -10.09 9.96
C ILE A 64 9.58 -11.56 10.26
N VAL A 65 10.86 -11.84 10.51
CA VAL A 65 11.33 -13.18 10.82
C VAL A 65 11.07 -13.54 12.29
N ARG A 66 11.34 -12.58 13.18
CA ARG A 66 11.05 -12.68 14.61
C ARG A 66 11.16 -11.32 15.26
N GLU A 67 10.39 -11.11 16.31
CA GLU A 67 10.63 -9.98 17.20
C GLU A 67 11.82 -10.27 18.12
N LEU A 68 12.51 -9.21 18.50
CA LEU A 68 13.60 -9.29 19.46
C LEU A 68 13.04 -9.18 20.88
N GLU A 69 13.75 -9.77 21.83
CA GLU A 69 13.46 -9.64 23.25
C GLU A 69 13.38 -8.16 23.65
N PRO A 70 12.48 -7.79 24.56
CA PRO A 70 12.21 -6.40 24.89
C PRO A 70 13.38 -5.77 25.67
N LEU A 71 14.42 -5.34 24.95
CA LEU A 71 15.53 -4.57 25.49
C LEU A 71 15.22 -3.06 25.52
N ARG A 72 14.19 -2.63 24.80
CA ARG A 72 13.77 -1.23 24.63
C ARG A 72 12.28 -1.05 24.93
N SER A 73 11.84 0.18 25.16
CA SER A 73 10.43 0.52 25.34
C SER A 73 9.61 0.43 24.05
N PHE A 74 10.23 0.15 22.91
CA PHE A 74 9.59 -0.04 21.60
C PHE A 74 9.96 -1.41 21.00
N ARG A 75 9.12 -1.87 20.08
CA ARG A 75 9.29 -3.17 19.42
C ARG A 75 10.44 -3.09 18.42
N GLN A 76 11.24 -4.13 18.40
CA GLN A 76 12.31 -4.35 17.43
C GLN A 76 12.15 -5.75 16.83
N ALA A 77 12.47 -5.89 15.55
CA ALA A 77 12.35 -7.16 14.86
C ALA A 77 13.55 -7.40 13.93
N ARG A 78 13.88 -8.66 13.75
CA ARG A 78 14.72 -9.10 12.64
C ARG A 78 13.84 -9.28 11.42
N VAL A 79 14.20 -8.61 10.32
CA VAL A 79 13.45 -8.66 9.07
C VAL A 79 14.31 -9.23 7.94
N GLU A 80 13.64 -9.79 6.95
CA GLU A 80 14.20 -10.14 5.66
C GLU A 80 13.69 -9.14 4.62
N LEU A 81 14.59 -8.61 3.81
CA LEU A 81 14.23 -7.71 2.72
C LEU A 81 13.66 -8.51 1.56
N LEU A 82 12.57 -8.03 0.99
CA LEU A 82 11.87 -8.67 -0.11
C LEU A 82 11.95 -7.79 -1.36
N ASP A 83 12.62 -8.30 -2.40
CA ASP A 83 12.74 -7.60 -3.68
C ASP A 83 11.57 -7.90 -4.61
N ASP A 84 11.27 -6.95 -5.49
CA ASP A 84 10.31 -7.15 -6.56
C ASP A 84 10.80 -8.19 -7.57
N CYS A 85 9.96 -9.19 -7.85
CA CYS A 85 10.23 -10.24 -8.80
C CYS A 85 9.48 -10.01 -10.13
N TYR A 86 10.21 -9.87 -11.21
CA TYR A 86 9.68 -9.61 -12.56
C TYR A 86 9.67 -10.89 -13.40
N GLU A 87 8.69 -11.76 -13.16
CA GLU A 87 8.52 -13.06 -13.85
C GLU A 87 7.68 -12.91 -15.13
N PHE A 88 8.18 -12.16 -16.11
CA PHE A 88 7.53 -12.02 -17.41
C PHE A 88 8.25 -12.85 -18.50
N LYS A 89 7.46 -13.49 -19.37
CA LYS A 89 7.99 -14.26 -20.52
C LYS A 89 8.70 -13.36 -21.56
N SER A 90 8.34 -12.08 -21.59
CA SER A 90 8.93 -11.09 -22.49
C SER A 90 8.69 -9.67 -21.99
N GLU A 91 9.55 -8.75 -22.41
CA GLU A 91 9.37 -7.30 -22.17
C GLU A 91 8.05 -6.77 -22.77
N ALA A 92 7.61 -7.34 -23.89
CA ALA A 92 6.34 -6.99 -24.51
C ALA A 92 5.15 -7.35 -23.62
N GLN A 93 5.19 -8.47 -22.90
CA GLN A 93 4.17 -8.87 -21.94
C GLN A 93 4.14 -7.89 -20.76
N GLN A 94 5.28 -7.54 -20.19
CA GLN A 94 5.39 -6.57 -19.11
C GLN A 94 4.81 -5.20 -19.52
N LYS A 95 5.19 -4.68 -20.68
CA LYS A 95 4.68 -3.41 -21.22
C LYS A 95 3.16 -3.46 -21.48
N ARG A 96 2.65 -4.61 -21.91
CA ARG A 96 1.20 -4.79 -22.09
C ARG A 96 0.48 -4.73 -20.75
N MET A 97 0.95 -5.46 -19.73
CA MET A 97 0.38 -5.45 -18.39
C MET A 97 0.38 -4.03 -17.80
N GLN A 98 1.49 -3.32 -17.94
CA GLN A 98 1.63 -1.95 -17.49
C GLN A 98 0.59 -1.00 -18.13
N ARG A 99 0.41 -1.09 -19.45
CA ARG A 99 -0.60 -0.30 -20.17
C ARG A 99 -2.01 -0.61 -19.69
N THR A 100 -2.35 -1.91 -19.59
CA THR A 100 -3.66 -2.35 -19.12
C THR A 100 -3.95 -1.83 -17.72
N LEU A 101 -2.97 -1.86 -16.80
CA LEU A 101 -3.14 -1.36 -15.44
C LEU A 101 -3.33 0.17 -15.42
N ILE A 102 -2.55 0.92 -16.21
CA ILE A 102 -2.70 2.38 -16.33
C ILE A 102 -4.09 2.75 -16.88
N GLU A 103 -4.55 2.06 -17.91
CA GLU A 103 -5.86 2.30 -18.54
C GLU A 103 -7.00 1.99 -17.54
N ALA A 104 -6.93 0.86 -16.86
CA ALA A 104 -7.89 0.49 -15.84
C ALA A 104 -7.91 1.50 -14.70
N PHE A 105 -6.75 1.90 -14.20
CA PHE A 105 -6.62 2.87 -13.13
C PHE A 105 -7.19 4.25 -13.51
N ARG A 106 -6.87 4.76 -14.70
CA ARG A 106 -7.40 6.04 -15.21
C ARG A 106 -8.92 6.03 -15.37
N LYS A 107 -9.46 4.93 -15.86
CA LYS A 107 -10.91 4.80 -16.12
C LYS A 107 -11.72 4.77 -14.82
N HIS A 108 -11.13 4.28 -13.73
CA HIS A 108 -11.85 3.97 -12.50
C HIS A 108 -11.47 4.84 -11.30
N LEU A 109 -10.52 5.75 -11.47
CA LEU A 109 -10.37 6.84 -10.52
C LEU A 109 -11.63 7.71 -10.57
N PRO A 110 -12.32 7.93 -9.44
CA PRO A 110 -13.50 8.78 -9.43
C PRO A 110 -13.15 10.14 -10.03
N CYS A 111 -13.99 10.62 -10.92
CA CYS A 111 -13.88 11.94 -11.57
C CYS A 111 -13.83 13.11 -10.56
N ALA A 112 -14.12 12.84 -9.28
CA ALA A 112 -14.05 13.78 -8.17
C ALA A 112 -12.65 13.93 -7.55
N CYS A 113 -11.76 12.96 -7.77
CA CYS A 113 -10.36 13.11 -7.44
C CYS A 113 -9.64 13.55 -8.72
N GLN A 114 -9.55 14.86 -8.94
CA GLN A 114 -8.49 15.36 -9.82
C GLN A 114 -7.20 14.76 -9.27
N LEU A 115 -6.63 13.81 -10.01
CA LEU A 115 -5.31 13.31 -9.72
C LEU A 115 -4.42 14.55 -9.54
N PRO A 116 -3.69 14.68 -8.44
CA PRO A 116 -2.69 15.74 -8.35
C PRO A 116 -1.89 15.70 -9.66
N GLU A 117 -1.68 16.85 -10.30
CA GLU A 117 -0.93 16.93 -11.57
C GLU A 117 0.38 16.14 -11.52
N GLN A 118 0.98 16.06 -10.35
CA GLN A 118 2.15 15.25 -10.05
C GLN A 118 1.91 13.74 -10.26
N LEU A 119 0.76 13.20 -9.87
CA LEU A 119 0.44 11.78 -10.07
C LEU A 119 0.13 11.48 -11.55
N GLU A 120 -0.50 12.41 -12.25
CA GLU A 120 -0.73 12.31 -13.70
C GLU A 120 0.57 12.37 -14.49
N GLN A 121 1.49 13.26 -14.10
CA GLN A 121 2.85 13.30 -14.64
C GLN A 121 3.62 12.02 -14.34
N MET A 122 3.51 11.47 -13.14
CA MET A 122 4.12 10.19 -12.77
C MET A 122 3.55 9.04 -13.58
N LEU A 123 2.23 8.96 -13.78
CA LEU A 123 1.59 7.94 -14.63
C LEU A 123 1.95 8.08 -16.12
N SER A 124 2.32 9.28 -16.56
CA SER A 124 2.78 9.54 -17.92
C SER A 124 4.28 9.27 -18.10
N SER A 125 5.05 9.25 -17.02
CA SER A 125 6.46 8.85 -17.01
C SER A 125 6.58 7.33 -17.10
N HIS A 126 7.76 6.85 -17.51
CA HIS A 126 8.05 5.41 -17.62
C HIS A 126 8.31 4.80 -16.23
N LEU A 127 7.27 4.80 -15.36
CA LEU A 127 7.37 4.19 -14.04
C LEU A 127 7.57 2.68 -14.15
N PRO A 128 8.44 2.08 -13.36
CA PRO A 128 8.50 0.63 -13.22
C PRO A 128 7.14 0.06 -12.84
N LEU A 129 6.76 -1.10 -13.39
CA LEU A 129 5.48 -1.72 -13.10
C LEU A 129 5.28 -2.00 -11.60
N GLY A 130 6.35 -2.36 -10.88
CA GLY A 130 6.30 -2.55 -9.43
C GLY A 130 5.83 -1.29 -8.69
N LEU A 131 6.42 -0.14 -8.98
CA LEU A 131 6.00 1.13 -8.39
C LEU A 131 4.57 1.51 -8.79
N LEU A 132 4.17 1.23 -10.04
CA LEU A 132 2.80 1.46 -10.50
C LEU A 132 1.79 0.61 -9.70
N THR A 133 2.12 -0.66 -9.40
CA THR A 133 1.26 -1.51 -8.57
C THR A 133 1.14 -0.97 -7.14
N ASP A 134 2.20 -0.41 -6.57
CA ASP A 134 2.18 0.15 -5.22
C ASP A 134 1.35 1.44 -5.15
N LEU A 135 1.48 2.31 -6.15
CA LEU A 135 0.66 3.51 -6.27
C LEU A 135 -0.83 3.18 -6.44
N ALA A 136 -1.15 2.18 -7.28
CA ALA A 136 -2.52 1.73 -7.46
C ALA A 136 -3.11 1.13 -6.17
N ALA A 137 -2.35 0.28 -5.45
CA ALA A 137 -2.75 -0.29 -4.17
C ALA A 137 -3.00 0.78 -3.09
N TYR A 138 -2.24 1.87 -3.10
CA TYR A 138 -2.43 3.00 -2.21
C TYR A 138 -3.70 3.80 -2.55
N ALA A 139 -3.90 4.15 -3.82
CA ALA A 139 -4.94 5.05 -4.26
C ALA A 139 -6.33 4.41 -4.36
N LEU A 140 -6.42 3.10 -4.60
CA LEU A 140 -7.69 2.39 -4.69
C LEU A 140 -8.29 2.15 -3.28
N PRO A 141 -9.63 2.21 -3.16
CA PRO A 141 -10.34 1.91 -1.91
C PRO A 141 -10.44 0.40 -1.67
N LEU A 142 -9.28 -0.26 -1.55
CA LEU A 142 -9.18 -1.70 -1.31
C LEU A 142 -9.32 -2.03 0.17
N ASP A 143 -9.90 -3.20 0.45
CA ASP A 143 -9.92 -3.75 1.79
C ASP A 143 -8.51 -3.96 2.36
N LEU A 144 -8.38 -3.83 3.68
CA LEU A 144 -7.10 -3.95 4.36
C LEU A 144 -6.43 -5.30 4.13
N ALA A 145 -7.24 -6.38 4.06
CA ALA A 145 -6.76 -7.73 3.77
C ALA A 145 -6.13 -7.82 2.36
N VAL A 146 -6.76 -7.19 1.36
CA VAL A 146 -6.23 -7.12 -0.02
C VAL A 146 -4.94 -6.30 -0.06
N LYS A 147 -4.90 -5.16 0.65
CA LYS A 147 -3.66 -4.35 0.76
C LYS A 147 -2.52 -5.13 1.40
N GLN A 148 -2.82 -5.92 2.43
CA GLN A 148 -1.82 -6.78 3.08
C GLN A 148 -1.36 -7.92 2.17
N GLN A 149 -2.27 -8.52 1.39
CA GLN A 149 -1.92 -9.51 0.37
C GLN A 149 -1.00 -8.92 -0.70
N LEU A 150 -1.29 -7.72 -1.20
CA LEU A 150 -0.45 -7.02 -2.18
C LEU A 150 0.92 -6.65 -1.61
N LEU A 151 0.99 -6.32 -0.32
CA LEU A 151 2.26 -6.06 0.36
C LEU A 151 3.11 -7.34 0.49
N ALA A 152 2.49 -8.49 0.72
CA ALA A 152 3.16 -9.78 0.83
C ALA A 152 3.64 -10.34 -0.51
N GLU A 153 3.03 -9.96 -1.64
CA GLU A 153 3.32 -10.53 -2.95
C GLU A 153 4.52 -9.82 -3.62
N CYS A 154 5.62 -10.55 -3.78
CA CYS A 154 6.83 -10.05 -4.43
C CYS A 154 6.75 -10.05 -5.96
N ARG A 155 5.94 -10.94 -6.54
CA ARG A 155 5.79 -11.05 -8.00
C ARG A 155 4.95 -9.90 -8.54
N VAL A 156 5.62 -9.02 -9.27
CA VAL A 156 5.00 -7.79 -9.81
C VAL A 156 3.81 -8.09 -10.73
N GLY A 157 3.93 -9.15 -11.53
CA GLY A 157 2.83 -9.60 -12.40
C GLY A 157 1.59 -10.03 -11.63
N ALA A 158 1.77 -10.81 -10.55
CA ALA A 158 0.67 -11.26 -9.69
C ALA A 158 -0.03 -10.08 -8.99
N ARG A 159 0.74 -9.08 -8.49
CA ARG A 159 0.15 -7.86 -7.94
C ARG A 159 -0.71 -7.11 -8.95
N ALA A 160 -0.21 -6.98 -10.19
CA ALA A 160 -0.95 -6.31 -11.26
C ALA A 160 -2.26 -7.06 -11.61
N GLU A 161 -2.26 -8.39 -11.61
CA GLU A 161 -3.46 -9.21 -11.84
C GLU A 161 -4.49 -9.03 -10.74
N VAL A 162 -4.07 -9.07 -9.47
CA VAL A 162 -4.96 -8.80 -8.32
C VAL A 162 -5.57 -7.41 -8.43
N LEU A 163 -4.78 -6.38 -8.73
CA LEU A 163 -5.29 -5.00 -8.88
C LEU A 163 -6.29 -4.87 -10.03
N LEU A 164 -6.05 -5.52 -11.17
CA LEU A 164 -6.98 -5.51 -12.30
C LEU A 164 -8.31 -6.17 -11.94
N ALA A 165 -8.30 -7.28 -11.19
CA ALA A 165 -9.50 -7.93 -10.70
C ALA A 165 -10.27 -7.00 -9.76
N GLN A 166 -9.61 -6.39 -8.79
CA GLN A 166 -10.22 -5.46 -7.84
C GLN A 166 -10.82 -4.22 -8.51
N VAL A 167 -10.16 -3.66 -9.51
CA VAL A 167 -10.72 -2.57 -10.31
C VAL A 167 -12.00 -3.03 -11.02
N GLY A 168 -12.04 -4.25 -11.56
CA GLY A 168 -13.24 -4.83 -12.16
C GLY A 168 -14.42 -4.88 -11.19
N GLU A 169 -14.20 -5.41 -9.99
CA GLU A 169 -15.22 -5.51 -8.92
C GLU A 169 -15.74 -4.13 -8.50
N LEU A 170 -14.86 -3.14 -8.34
CA LEU A 170 -15.23 -1.76 -8.01
C LEU A 170 -16.13 -1.12 -9.07
N VAL A 171 -15.92 -1.44 -10.33
CA VAL A 171 -16.74 -0.98 -11.46
C VAL A 171 -18.11 -1.59 -11.45
N GLU A 172 -18.19 -2.89 -11.26
CA GLU A 172 -19.45 -3.61 -11.20
C GLU A 172 -20.30 -3.08 -10.04
N ALA A 173 -19.71 -2.94 -8.86
CA ALA A 173 -20.39 -2.37 -7.69
C ALA A 173 -20.88 -0.92 -7.92
N ALA A 174 -20.09 -0.08 -8.61
CA ALA A 174 -20.48 1.28 -8.93
C ALA A 174 -21.65 1.32 -9.93
N SER A 175 -21.67 0.42 -10.93
CA SER A 175 -22.74 0.33 -11.93
C SER A 175 -24.04 -0.18 -11.35
N GLU A 176 -24.00 -1.14 -10.43
CA GLU A 176 -25.17 -1.62 -9.70
C GLU A 176 -25.79 -0.55 -8.81
N ASN A 177 -24.99 0.24 -8.11
CA ASN A 177 -25.45 1.34 -7.29
C ASN A 177 -26.10 2.45 -8.13
N ALA A 178 -25.52 2.78 -9.28
CA ALA A 178 -26.09 3.75 -10.21
C ALA A 178 -27.45 3.28 -10.75
N SER A 179 -27.62 1.98 -11.00
CA SER A 179 -28.86 1.39 -11.49
C SER A 179 -29.99 1.39 -10.42
N ARG A 180 -29.62 1.36 -9.14
CA ARG A 180 -30.59 1.40 -8.02
C ARG A 180 -31.07 2.82 -7.68
N THR A 181 -30.39 3.86 -8.14
CA THR A 181 -30.68 5.26 -7.78
C THR A 181 -31.68 5.94 -8.74
N PHE A 182 -32.08 5.30 -9.83
CA PHE A 182 -33.15 5.77 -10.71
C PHE A 182 -34.47 5.13 -10.30
N PRO A 183 -35.42 5.88 -9.71
CA PRO A 183 -36.79 5.37 -9.54
C PRO A 183 -37.43 5.15 -10.92
N PRO A 184 -38.28 4.14 -11.09
CA PRO A 184 -39.01 3.91 -12.35
C PRO A 184 -39.81 5.15 -12.69
N GLN A 185 -39.56 5.72 -13.89
CA GLN A 185 -40.43 6.76 -14.42
C GLN A 185 -41.83 6.14 -14.60
N PHE A 186 -42.78 6.61 -13.81
CA PHE A 186 -44.18 6.32 -14.04
C PHE A 186 -44.56 7.01 -15.35
N SER A 187 -44.82 6.21 -16.39
CA SER A 187 -45.53 6.64 -17.60
C SER A 187 -47.01 6.80 -17.24
N GLU A 188 -47.54 8.00 -17.36
CA GLU A 188 -48.97 8.26 -17.44
C GLU A 188 -49.54 7.81 -18.79
#